data_72781d0b09d3f22200f4964093cf1dda
#
_entry.id   72781d0b09d3f22200f4964093cf1dda
#
_cell.length_a   1.000
_cell.length_b   1.000
_cell.length_c   1.000
_cell.angle_alpha   90.00
_cell.angle_beta   90.00
_cell.angle_gamma   90.00
#
_symmetry.space_group_name_H-M   'P 1'
#
loop_
_entity.id
_entity.type
_entity.pdbx_description
1 polymer ?
#
loop_
_entity_poly.entity_id
_entity_poly.type
_entity_poly.pdbx_seq_one_letter_code
_entity_poly.pdbx_strand_id
1 'polypeptide(L)'
;MTSARSPRPWNRAVSALADRLGGRRRARIVVLLGCVLALNTADTGVVGAIVQELRHSLDIGNTQVGILTAAPAAVGAVATLPVGQLTDRVPRVPLLAGSIVLWSVAMIVGGLATSYEWLLASRVALGAVTATAGPTVASLIGDLFPPEERGATWGRILAGELVGVGFGLIAGGNIAALVNWRFAFWFVAVLGFVLAVLLWRMLPEPPRGAQVSASGRGGAEPAQRQVERAHVEPDPRSVLDTDPEAMSLLQAARHVLLIRTNVTIIVASAIGYFFFAALRTFALVFVQERYSLSRGELSAFILVIGLASLIGVLAGGRLADRLVGRGVVSARVNVPGAAFVAAVLLFLPGLLTTEAAIALPLFTLAGAALAAANPPLDAVRLDVVHFRLWGRAEAIRTIVRMSAEAAAPVLFGWLSGRLDGGRESSTGLDRAFLLALFPLLVNGLLLVRARRTYPRDVAAALESERRFGDDPA
;
A
#
# COMPACT_ATOMS: atom_id res chain seq x y z
N MET A 1 27.84 -44.94 -11.66
CA MET A 1 26.59 -44.68 -10.90
C MET A 1 26.77 -43.42 -10.10
N THR A 2 26.33 -42.28 -10.66
CA THR A 2 26.38 -40.96 -9.99
C THR A 2 25.13 -40.81 -9.11
N SER A 3 25.31 -40.83 -7.80
CA SER A 3 24.22 -40.62 -6.84
C SER A 3 23.67 -39.22 -7.00
N ALA A 4 22.47 -39.10 -7.54
CA ALA A 4 21.70 -37.87 -7.56
C ALA A 4 21.43 -37.43 -6.11
N ARG A 5 22.17 -36.44 -5.60
CA ARG A 5 21.92 -35.82 -4.28
C ARG A 5 20.48 -35.27 -4.31
N SER A 6 19.63 -35.80 -3.44
CA SER A 6 18.27 -35.26 -3.26
C SER A 6 18.37 -33.75 -2.96
N PRO A 7 17.59 -32.88 -3.65
CA PRO A 7 17.64 -31.44 -3.41
C PRO A 7 17.31 -31.16 -1.94
N ARG A 8 18.11 -30.30 -1.30
CA ARG A 8 17.94 -29.89 0.10
C ARG A 8 16.49 -29.43 0.33
N PRO A 9 15.88 -29.67 1.50
CA PRO A 9 14.47 -29.34 1.79
C PRO A 9 14.12 -27.88 1.48
N TRP A 10 15.07 -26.97 1.69
CA TRP A 10 14.97 -25.55 1.31
C TRP A 10 14.76 -25.35 -0.21
N ASN A 11 15.48 -26.05 -1.06
CA ASN A 11 15.33 -25.93 -2.50
C ASN A 11 13.97 -26.44 -2.99
N ARG A 12 13.40 -27.43 -2.31
CA ARG A 12 12.02 -27.93 -2.60
C ARG A 12 10.96 -26.88 -2.20
N ALA A 13 11.13 -26.23 -1.05
CA ALA A 13 10.21 -25.18 -0.61
C ALA A 13 10.25 -23.97 -1.54
N VAL A 14 11.45 -23.54 -1.95
CA VAL A 14 11.64 -22.43 -2.91
C VAL A 14 11.09 -22.76 -4.29
N SER A 15 11.30 -23.99 -4.79
CA SER A 15 10.70 -24.40 -6.08
C SER A 15 9.17 -24.49 -6.00
N ALA A 16 8.61 -25.09 -4.95
CA ALA A 16 7.17 -25.16 -4.75
C ALA A 16 6.51 -23.76 -4.62
N LEU A 17 7.18 -22.81 -3.98
CA LEU A 17 6.74 -21.42 -3.92
C LEU A 17 6.82 -20.75 -5.31
N ALA A 18 7.91 -20.98 -6.03
CA ALA A 18 8.09 -20.44 -7.38
C ALA A 18 7.02 -20.99 -8.35
N ASP A 19 6.71 -22.28 -8.26
CA ASP A 19 5.68 -22.92 -9.09
C ASP A 19 4.29 -22.36 -8.80
N ARG A 20 3.99 -22.10 -7.52
CA ARG A 20 2.73 -21.43 -7.09
C ARG A 20 2.62 -19.97 -7.56
N LEU A 21 3.74 -19.33 -7.85
CA LEU A 21 3.81 -17.94 -8.34
C LEU A 21 3.90 -17.86 -9.88
N GLY A 22 3.71 -18.97 -10.59
CA GLY A 22 3.77 -19.00 -12.05
C GLY A 22 5.19 -19.05 -12.60
N GLY A 23 6.10 -19.64 -11.85
CA GLY A 23 7.48 -19.88 -12.25
C GLY A 23 8.51 -18.94 -11.57
N ARG A 24 9.77 -19.34 -11.64
CA ARG A 24 10.89 -18.65 -10.95
C ARG A 24 11.05 -17.18 -11.34
N ARG A 25 10.76 -16.81 -12.59
CA ARG A 25 10.86 -15.42 -13.07
C ARG A 25 9.81 -14.53 -12.40
N ARG A 26 8.55 -14.97 -12.39
CA ARG A 26 7.44 -14.22 -11.73
C ARG A 26 7.63 -14.13 -10.23
N ALA A 27 8.01 -15.22 -9.57
CA ALA A 27 8.31 -15.23 -8.15
C ALA A 27 9.39 -14.20 -7.78
N ARG A 28 10.46 -14.13 -8.58
CA ARG A 28 11.54 -13.15 -8.38
C ARG A 28 11.03 -11.71 -8.47
N ILE A 29 10.21 -11.38 -9.47
CA ILE A 29 9.64 -10.05 -9.64
C ILE A 29 8.79 -9.68 -8.42
N VAL A 30 7.88 -10.56 -7.99
CA VAL A 30 7.01 -10.33 -6.84
C VAL A 30 7.83 -10.12 -5.55
N VAL A 31 8.86 -10.94 -5.34
CA VAL A 31 9.74 -10.81 -4.16
C VAL A 31 10.51 -9.49 -4.21
N LEU A 32 11.11 -9.13 -5.35
CA LEU A 32 11.85 -7.87 -5.47
C LEU A 32 10.97 -6.65 -5.23
N LEU A 33 9.78 -6.58 -5.84
CA LEU A 33 8.84 -5.48 -5.62
C LEU A 33 8.28 -5.48 -4.19
N GLY A 34 8.03 -6.65 -3.61
CA GLY A 34 7.67 -6.80 -2.19
C GLY A 34 8.78 -6.31 -1.25
N CYS A 35 10.05 -6.59 -1.56
CA CYS A 35 11.20 -6.07 -0.82
C CYS A 35 11.33 -4.54 -0.92
N VAL A 36 10.93 -3.92 -2.06
CA VAL A 36 10.90 -2.46 -2.17
C VAL A 36 9.93 -1.86 -1.16
N LEU A 37 8.71 -2.39 -1.09
CA LEU A 37 7.71 -1.91 -0.14
C LEU A 37 8.09 -2.27 1.32
N ALA A 38 8.68 -3.45 1.54
CA ALA A 38 9.20 -3.85 2.85
C ALA A 38 10.29 -2.89 3.34
N LEU A 39 11.22 -2.50 2.47
CA LEU A 39 12.30 -1.58 2.83
C LEU A 39 11.75 -0.20 3.20
N ASN A 40 10.77 0.29 2.45
CA ASN A 40 10.11 1.57 2.70
C ASN A 40 9.43 1.62 4.08
N THR A 41 8.80 0.52 4.50
CA THR A 41 8.11 0.44 5.79
C THR A 41 9.03 0.00 6.94
N ALA A 42 10.14 -0.69 6.63
CA ALA A 42 11.16 -1.06 7.62
C ALA A 42 11.80 0.17 8.27
N ASP A 43 11.99 1.27 7.53
CA ASP A 43 12.46 2.54 8.09
C ASP A 43 11.56 3.05 9.22
N THR A 44 10.25 3.05 9.00
CA THR A 44 9.28 3.45 10.03
C THR A 44 9.36 2.53 11.26
N GLY A 45 9.53 1.23 11.03
CA GLY A 45 9.74 0.24 12.10
C GLY A 45 11.03 0.50 12.89
N VAL A 46 12.14 0.77 12.20
CA VAL A 46 13.42 1.10 12.85
C VAL A 46 13.29 2.33 13.73
N VAL A 47 12.74 3.44 13.19
CA VAL A 47 12.57 4.68 13.97
C VAL A 47 11.67 4.43 15.18
N GLY A 48 10.57 3.68 15.02
CA GLY A 48 9.69 3.31 16.13
C GLY A 48 10.41 2.50 17.23
N ALA A 49 11.32 1.61 16.84
CA ALA A 49 12.08 0.78 17.78
C ALA A 49 13.13 1.56 18.59
N ILE A 50 13.70 2.64 18.04
CA ILE A 50 14.84 3.37 18.62
C ILE A 50 14.45 4.73 19.22
N VAL A 51 13.15 4.98 19.43
CA VAL A 51 12.65 6.28 19.96
C VAL A 51 13.33 6.68 21.25
N GLN A 52 13.52 5.74 22.19
CA GLN A 52 14.13 6.03 23.48
C GLN A 52 15.61 6.42 23.32
N GLU A 53 16.34 5.71 22.49
CA GLU A 53 17.73 5.98 22.17
C GLU A 53 17.92 7.33 21.50
N LEU A 54 17.02 7.70 20.57
CA LEU A 54 17.04 9.02 19.92
C LEU A 54 16.79 10.13 20.93
N ARG A 55 15.80 9.95 21.83
CA ARG A 55 15.49 10.94 22.89
C ARG A 55 16.70 11.19 23.79
N HIS A 56 17.37 10.13 24.24
CA HIS A 56 18.54 10.25 25.10
C HIS A 56 19.77 10.81 24.36
N SER A 57 20.02 10.40 23.12
CA SER A 57 21.25 10.76 22.40
C SER A 57 21.22 12.16 21.79
N LEU A 58 20.04 12.68 21.44
CA LEU A 58 19.85 13.97 20.78
C LEU A 58 19.13 14.99 21.68
N ASP A 59 18.81 14.62 22.93
CA ASP A 59 18.06 15.44 23.90
C ASP A 59 16.76 16.02 23.33
N ILE A 60 15.93 15.15 22.72
CA ILE A 60 14.71 15.53 22.02
C ILE A 60 13.44 15.01 22.73
N GLY A 61 12.38 15.82 22.67
CA GLY A 61 11.08 15.47 23.22
C GLY A 61 10.18 14.71 22.25
N ASN A 62 9.02 14.29 22.75
CA ASN A 62 8.04 13.53 21.95
C ASN A 62 7.57 14.27 20.68
N THR A 63 7.42 15.59 20.76
CA THR A 63 7.03 16.41 19.59
C THR A 63 8.05 16.33 18.47
N GLN A 64 9.34 16.42 18.81
CA GLN A 64 10.43 16.33 17.84
C GLN A 64 10.52 14.92 17.22
N VAL A 65 10.33 13.86 18.02
CA VAL A 65 10.20 12.49 17.50
C VAL A 65 9.01 12.38 16.54
N GLY A 66 7.87 12.97 16.89
CA GLY A 66 6.69 13.02 16.03
C GLY A 66 6.98 13.71 14.69
N ILE A 67 7.71 14.83 14.69
CA ILE A 67 8.12 15.53 13.47
C ILE A 67 9.09 14.67 12.64
N LEU A 68 10.06 13.98 13.26
CA LEU A 68 10.98 13.08 12.55
C LEU A 68 10.26 11.94 11.81
N THR A 69 9.19 11.43 12.40
CA THR A 69 8.38 10.36 11.78
C THR A 69 7.42 10.89 10.71
N ALA A 70 6.88 12.09 10.91
CA ALA A 70 5.94 12.72 9.98
C ALA A 70 6.62 13.35 8.75
N ALA A 71 7.85 13.85 8.88
CA ALA A 71 8.54 14.59 7.83
C ALA A 71 8.70 13.80 6.52
N PRO A 72 9.10 12.51 6.50
CA PRO A 72 9.17 11.74 5.26
C PRO A 72 7.82 11.63 4.55
N ALA A 73 6.74 11.41 5.30
CA ALA A 73 5.41 11.29 4.74
C ALA A 73 4.90 12.62 4.15
N ALA A 74 5.13 13.72 4.85
CA ALA A 74 4.74 15.06 4.38
C ALA A 74 5.47 15.47 3.10
N VAL A 75 6.80 15.29 3.07
CA VAL A 75 7.62 15.59 1.88
C VAL A 75 7.28 14.62 0.74
N GLY A 76 7.09 13.33 1.06
CA GLY A 76 6.70 12.31 0.10
C GLY A 76 5.39 12.63 -0.59
N ALA A 77 4.38 13.12 0.16
CA ALA A 77 3.09 13.53 -0.41
C ALA A 77 3.26 14.62 -1.48
N VAL A 78 4.09 15.63 -1.22
CA VAL A 78 4.36 16.71 -2.19
C VAL A 78 5.19 16.21 -3.37
N ALA A 79 6.22 15.38 -3.11
CA ALA A 79 7.12 14.85 -4.13
C ALA A 79 6.45 13.80 -5.04
N THR A 80 5.39 13.12 -4.56
CA THR A 80 4.76 12.02 -5.31
C THR A 80 4.20 12.44 -6.66
N LEU A 81 3.68 13.68 -6.80
CA LEU A 81 3.11 14.16 -8.05
C LEU A 81 4.15 14.35 -9.16
N PRO A 82 5.25 15.13 -8.95
CA PRO A 82 6.31 15.23 -9.97
C PRO A 82 7.02 13.89 -10.21
N VAL A 83 7.16 13.05 -9.18
CA VAL A 83 7.72 11.71 -9.33
C VAL A 83 6.81 10.80 -10.15
N GLY A 84 5.48 10.88 -9.97
CA GLY A 84 4.52 10.18 -10.80
C GLY A 84 4.67 10.53 -12.29
N GLN A 85 4.82 11.82 -12.60
CA GLN A 85 5.11 12.27 -13.98
C GLN A 85 6.47 11.74 -14.49
N LEU A 86 7.49 11.74 -13.63
CA LEU A 86 8.80 11.18 -13.98
C LEU A 86 8.70 9.68 -14.28
N THR A 87 7.96 8.93 -13.47
CA THR A 87 7.69 7.50 -13.66
C THR A 87 7.05 7.20 -15.02
N ASP A 88 6.18 8.09 -15.49
CA ASP A 88 5.52 7.92 -16.79
C ASP A 88 6.41 8.28 -18.00
N ARG A 89 7.56 8.94 -17.78
CA ARG A 89 8.44 9.43 -18.88
C ARG A 89 9.79 8.72 -18.98
N VAL A 90 10.29 8.13 -17.89
CA VAL A 90 11.62 7.50 -17.87
C VAL A 90 11.51 5.99 -17.62
N PRO A 91 12.56 5.20 -17.94
CA PRO A 91 12.60 3.78 -17.60
C PRO A 91 12.44 3.59 -16.08
N ARG A 92 11.54 2.67 -15.69
CA ARG A 92 11.07 2.52 -14.30
C ARG A 92 12.04 1.78 -13.41
N VAL A 93 12.72 0.76 -13.95
CA VAL A 93 13.68 -0.03 -13.19
C VAL A 93 14.91 0.79 -12.82
N PRO A 94 15.55 1.55 -13.72
CA PRO A 94 16.60 2.50 -13.36
C PRO A 94 16.13 3.57 -12.36
N LEU A 95 14.92 4.13 -12.53
CA LEU A 95 14.37 5.11 -11.62
C LEU A 95 14.20 4.53 -10.21
N LEU A 96 13.63 3.33 -10.09
CA LEU A 96 13.41 2.65 -8.82
C LEU A 96 14.74 2.27 -8.15
N ALA A 97 15.67 1.68 -8.89
CA ALA A 97 16.98 1.32 -8.36
C ALA A 97 17.77 2.55 -7.89
N GLY A 98 17.78 3.63 -8.69
CA GLY A 98 18.42 4.89 -8.33
C GLY A 98 17.79 5.55 -7.10
N SER A 99 16.47 5.53 -6.99
CA SER A 99 15.78 6.04 -5.81
C SER A 99 16.15 5.25 -4.54
N ILE A 100 16.27 3.93 -4.61
CA ILE A 100 16.69 3.11 -3.46
C ILE A 100 18.16 3.38 -3.08
N VAL A 101 19.03 3.64 -4.05
CA VAL A 101 20.40 4.09 -3.74
C VAL A 101 20.39 5.42 -2.98
N LEU A 102 19.64 6.41 -3.46
CA LEU A 102 19.50 7.70 -2.77
C LEU A 102 18.86 7.55 -1.38
N TRP A 103 17.87 6.68 -1.25
CA TRP A 103 17.27 6.31 0.03
C TRP A 103 18.31 5.73 1.00
N SER A 104 19.14 4.80 0.52
CA SER A 104 20.21 4.19 1.32
C SER A 104 21.27 5.21 1.76
N VAL A 105 21.61 6.15 0.88
CA VAL A 105 22.51 7.27 1.23
C VAL A 105 21.88 8.15 2.31
N ALA A 106 20.58 8.51 2.18
CA ALA A 106 19.87 9.27 3.20
C ALA A 106 19.84 8.57 4.56
N MET A 107 19.68 7.24 4.57
CA MET A 107 19.78 6.42 5.79
C MET A 107 21.20 6.47 6.41
N ILE A 108 22.26 6.37 5.61
CA ILE A 108 23.64 6.50 6.11
C ILE A 108 23.84 7.89 6.73
N VAL A 109 23.42 8.94 6.03
CA VAL A 109 23.51 10.34 6.51
C VAL A 109 22.72 10.52 7.81
N GLY A 110 21.54 9.89 7.93
CA GLY A 110 20.74 9.88 9.16
C GLY A 110 21.47 9.19 10.32
N GLY A 111 22.16 8.07 10.06
CA GLY A 111 22.98 7.38 11.06
C GLY A 111 24.23 8.15 11.50
N LEU A 112 24.70 9.13 10.69
CA LEU A 112 25.81 10.03 11.04
C LEU A 112 25.35 11.27 11.81
N ALA A 113 24.05 11.42 12.07
CA ALA A 113 23.50 12.62 12.71
C ALA A 113 24.07 12.86 14.11
N THR A 114 24.54 14.07 14.33
CA THR A 114 25.04 14.56 15.63
C THR A 114 24.07 15.53 16.29
N SER A 115 23.07 16.02 15.54
CA SER A 115 22.01 16.90 16.04
C SER A 115 20.63 16.50 15.48
N TYR A 116 19.57 17.02 16.10
CA TYR A 116 18.20 16.85 15.65
C TYR A 116 17.98 17.39 14.24
N GLU A 117 18.49 18.59 13.95
CA GLU A 117 18.34 19.26 12.66
C GLU A 117 18.98 18.45 11.53
N TRP A 118 20.15 17.86 11.78
CA TRP A 118 20.80 16.99 10.83
C TRP A 118 19.94 15.74 10.55
N LEU A 119 19.49 15.10 11.61
CA LEU A 119 18.60 13.92 11.45
C LEU A 119 17.33 14.31 10.70
N LEU A 120 16.69 15.43 11.05
CA LEU A 120 15.50 15.94 10.37
C LEU A 120 15.75 16.19 8.88
N ALA A 121 16.87 16.84 8.53
CA ALA A 121 17.25 17.07 7.14
C ALA A 121 17.38 15.77 6.35
N SER A 122 17.98 14.72 6.94
CA SER A 122 18.05 13.39 6.32
C SER A 122 16.66 12.77 6.12
N ARG A 123 15.71 12.98 7.05
CA ARG A 123 14.31 12.50 6.95
C ARG A 123 13.54 13.23 5.83
N VAL A 124 13.74 14.53 5.69
CA VAL A 124 13.17 15.33 4.60
C VAL A 124 13.69 14.83 3.24
N ALA A 125 15.01 14.63 3.10
CA ALA A 125 15.60 14.08 1.89
C ALA A 125 15.06 12.68 1.57
N LEU A 126 14.94 11.82 2.57
CA LEU A 126 14.38 10.47 2.46
C LEU A 126 12.92 10.51 1.96
N GLY A 127 12.10 11.43 2.45
CA GLY A 127 10.71 11.58 2.03
C GLY A 127 10.56 11.86 0.54
N ALA A 128 11.41 12.73 -0.04
CA ALA A 128 11.39 13.02 -1.46
C ALA A 128 11.69 11.78 -2.32
N VAL A 129 12.56 10.90 -1.82
CA VAL A 129 13.00 9.69 -2.54
C VAL A 129 11.98 8.55 -2.42
N THR A 130 11.38 8.37 -1.24
CA THR A 130 10.40 7.31 -0.99
C THR A 130 9.13 7.46 -1.82
N ALA A 131 8.80 8.69 -2.25
CA ALA A 131 7.70 8.98 -3.15
C ALA A 131 7.74 8.19 -4.48
N THR A 132 8.93 7.68 -4.88
CA THR A 132 9.12 6.95 -6.13
C THR A 132 8.53 5.54 -6.11
N ALA A 133 8.50 4.88 -4.95
CA ALA A 133 8.16 3.47 -4.85
C ALA A 133 6.72 3.16 -5.32
N GLY A 134 5.72 3.88 -4.81
CA GLY A 134 4.31 3.65 -5.13
C GLY A 134 3.99 3.74 -6.63
N PRO A 135 4.20 4.90 -7.27
CA PRO A 135 3.92 5.08 -8.70
C PRO A 135 4.69 4.09 -9.59
N THR A 136 5.97 3.85 -9.28
CA THR A 136 6.82 2.98 -10.10
C THR A 136 6.41 1.51 -9.99
N VAL A 137 6.15 1.02 -8.76
CA VAL A 137 5.68 -0.36 -8.54
C VAL A 137 4.32 -0.56 -9.19
N ALA A 138 3.41 0.41 -9.08
CA ALA A 138 2.10 0.35 -9.72
C ALA A 138 2.21 0.18 -11.24
N SER A 139 3.02 1.03 -11.89
CA SER A 139 3.24 0.97 -13.33
C SER A 139 3.89 -0.35 -13.77
N LEU A 140 4.90 -0.84 -13.01
CA LEU A 140 5.54 -2.14 -13.30
C LEU A 140 4.58 -3.33 -13.16
N ILE A 141 3.70 -3.33 -12.17
CA ILE A 141 2.70 -4.40 -12.00
C ILE A 141 1.76 -4.43 -13.19
N GLY A 142 1.31 -3.26 -13.64
CA GLY A 142 0.42 -3.14 -14.80
C GLY A 142 1.01 -3.75 -16.07
N ASP A 143 2.32 -3.60 -16.29
CA ASP A 143 3.00 -4.08 -17.50
C ASP A 143 3.59 -5.49 -17.39
N LEU A 144 3.92 -5.96 -16.18
CA LEU A 144 4.55 -7.27 -15.96
C LEU A 144 3.54 -8.40 -15.69
N PHE A 145 2.32 -8.06 -15.26
CA PHE A 145 1.33 -9.05 -14.86
C PHE A 145 0.00 -8.85 -15.60
N PRO A 146 -0.60 -9.96 -16.06
CA PRO A 146 -1.90 -9.89 -16.70
C PRO A 146 -2.96 -9.41 -15.72
N PRO A 147 -4.02 -8.75 -16.22
CA PRO A 147 -5.06 -8.13 -15.40
C PRO A 147 -5.72 -9.06 -14.39
N GLU A 148 -5.89 -10.33 -14.79
CA GLU A 148 -6.52 -11.37 -13.97
C GLU A 148 -5.75 -11.69 -12.70
N GLU A 149 -4.44 -11.42 -12.70
CA GLU A 149 -3.54 -11.73 -11.58
C GLU A 149 -3.13 -10.48 -10.79
N ARG A 150 -3.50 -9.27 -11.23
CA ARG A 150 -3.04 -7.99 -10.63
C ARG A 150 -3.42 -7.88 -9.15
N GLY A 151 -4.66 -8.21 -8.79
CA GLY A 151 -5.13 -8.15 -7.40
C GLY A 151 -4.38 -9.12 -6.49
N ALA A 152 -4.16 -10.36 -6.93
CA ALA A 152 -3.36 -11.32 -6.18
C ALA A 152 -1.88 -10.92 -6.11
N THR A 153 -1.34 -10.33 -7.15
CA THR A 153 0.03 -9.81 -7.20
C THR A 153 0.21 -8.63 -6.26
N TRP A 154 -0.72 -7.68 -6.26
CA TRP A 154 -0.75 -6.59 -5.29
C TRP A 154 -0.80 -7.12 -3.85
N GLY A 155 -1.68 -8.09 -3.54
CA GLY A 155 -1.73 -8.68 -2.22
C GLY A 155 -0.40 -9.28 -1.76
N ARG A 156 0.35 -9.92 -2.66
CA ARG A 156 1.67 -10.49 -2.35
C ARG A 156 2.73 -9.41 -2.12
N ILE A 157 2.69 -8.32 -2.89
CA ILE A 157 3.63 -7.21 -2.80
C ILE A 157 3.35 -6.37 -1.55
N LEU A 158 2.08 -6.06 -1.27
CA LEU A 158 1.66 -5.35 -0.05
C LEU A 158 1.93 -6.14 1.23
N ALA A 159 1.95 -7.48 1.17
CA ALA A 159 2.42 -8.30 2.28
C ALA A 159 3.85 -7.93 2.71
N GLY A 160 4.66 -7.45 1.76
CA GLY A 160 6.01 -6.91 2.04
C GLY A 160 5.99 -5.74 3.02
N GLU A 161 5.00 -4.85 2.95
CA GLU A 161 4.88 -3.71 3.89
C GLU A 161 4.74 -4.19 5.34
N LEU A 162 3.88 -5.18 5.57
CA LEU A 162 3.67 -5.75 6.91
C LEU A 162 4.93 -6.44 7.45
N VAL A 163 5.58 -7.21 6.58
CA VAL A 163 6.87 -7.87 6.91
C VAL A 163 7.94 -6.83 7.19
N GLY A 164 7.99 -5.75 6.40
CA GLY A 164 8.95 -4.66 6.54
C GLY A 164 8.85 -3.95 7.88
N VAL A 165 7.66 -3.57 8.31
CA VAL A 165 7.46 -2.95 9.64
C VAL A 165 7.94 -3.86 10.75
N GLY A 166 7.51 -5.13 10.75
CA GLY A 166 7.93 -6.11 11.77
C GLY A 166 9.44 -6.34 11.77
N PHE A 167 10.04 -6.46 10.60
CA PHE A 167 11.49 -6.58 10.43
C PHE A 167 12.23 -5.35 10.99
N GLY A 168 11.77 -4.13 10.64
CA GLY A 168 12.34 -2.88 11.11
C GLY A 168 12.31 -2.75 12.63
N LEU A 169 11.17 -3.10 13.24
CA LEU A 169 11.02 -3.11 14.70
C LEU A 169 11.99 -4.09 15.36
N ILE A 170 12.02 -5.33 14.90
CA ILE A 170 12.84 -6.39 15.51
C ILE A 170 14.33 -6.13 15.27
N ALA A 171 14.73 -5.96 14.00
CA ALA A 171 16.13 -5.75 13.66
C ALA A 171 16.65 -4.42 14.21
N GLY A 172 15.89 -3.33 14.05
CA GLY A 172 16.26 -2.00 14.55
C GLY A 172 16.44 -1.98 16.07
N GLY A 173 15.46 -2.51 16.80
CA GLY A 173 15.54 -2.57 18.26
C GLY A 173 16.68 -3.43 18.78
N ASN A 174 16.89 -4.62 18.22
CA ASN A 174 18.00 -5.49 18.64
C ASN A 174 19.38 -4.89 18.32
N ILE A 175 19.55 -4.30 17.13
CA ILE A 175 20.82 -3.67 16.76
C ILE A 175 21.10 -2.45 17.64
N ALA A 176 20.08 -1.63 17.90
CA ALA A 176 20.21 -0.47 18.77
C ALA A 176 20.62 -0.87 20.20
N ALA A 177 20.01 -1.93 20.75
CA ALA A 177 20.32 -2.44 22.08
C ALA A 177 21.71 -3.08 22.19
N LEU A 178 22.16 -3.79 21.14
CA LEU A 178 23.44 -4.52 21.16
C LEU A 178 24.63 -3.62 20.84
N VAL A 179 24.46 -2.61 20.01
CA VAL A 179 25.57 -1.78 19.51
C VAL A 179 25.25 -0.29 19.69
N ASN A 180 24.38 0.27 18.86
CA ASN A 180 23.98 1.68 18.86
C ASN A 180 22.84 1.87 17.84
N TRP A 181 21.95 2.86 18.07
CA TRP A 181 20.86 3.20 17.15
C TRP A 181 21.35 3.61 15.74
N ARG A 182 22.55 4.17 15.61
CA ARG A 182 23.15 4.55 14.32
C ARG A 182 23.36 3.32 13.42
N PHE A 183 23.80 2.21 14.00
CA PHE A 183 23.99 0.96 13.27
C PHE A 183 22.71 0.38 12.71
N ALA A 184 21.56 0.63 13.35
CA ALA A 184 20.26 0.23 12.82
C ALA A 184 19.96 0.91 11.47
N PHE A 185 20.27 2.20 11.33
CA PHE A 185 20.15 2.92 10.04
C PHE A 185 21.12 2.38 8.99
N TRP A 186 22.38 2.16 9.35
CA TRP A 186 23.40 1.65 8.42
C TRP A 186 23.09 0.22 7.96
N PHE A 187 22.60 -0.61 8.85
CA PHE A 187 22.20 -1.97 8.51
C PHE A 187 21.10 -1.99 7.44
N VAL A 188 20.07 -1.20 7.61
CA VAL A 188 18.96 -1.12 6.64
C VAL A 188 19.44 -0.45 5.34
N ALA A 189 20.35 0.53 5.41
CA ALA A 189 20.99 1.13 4.23
C ALA A 189 21.74 0.10 3.39
N VAL A 190 22.50 -0.79 4.01
CA VAL A 190 23.21 -1.88 3.31
C VAL A 190 22.22 -2.80 2.58
N LEU A 191 21.11 -3.16 3.22
CA LEU A 191 20.05 -3.95 2.58
C LEU A 191 19.45 -3.20 1.39
N GLY A 192 19.30 -1.88 1.49
CA GLY A 192 18.85 -1.02 0.37
C GLY A 192 19.83 -1.07 -0.81
N PHE A 193 21.12 -0.92 -0.60
CA PHE A 193 22.11 -1.04 -1.69
C PHE A 193 22.08 -2.42 -2.34
N VAL A 194 21.99 -3.48 -1.55
CA VAL A 194 21.87 -4.85 -2.08
C VAL A 194 20.61 -4.97 -2.94
N LEU A 195 19.48 -4.45 -2.45
CA LEU A 195 18.21 -4.47 -3.19
C LEU A 195 18.30 -3.65 -4.50
N ALA A 196 18.93 -2.48 -4.48
CA ALA A 196 19.11 -1.67 -5.69
C ALA A 196 19.91 -2.42 -6.76
N VAL A 197 21.00 -3.11 -6.38
CA VAL A 197 21.79 -3.95 -7.30
C VAL A 197 20.96 -5.12 -7.85
N LEU A 198 20.17 -5.78 -6.97
CA LEU A 198 19.31 -6.89 -7.39
C LEU A 198 18.21 -6.41 -8.36
N LEU A 199 17.58 -5.25 -8.10
CA LEU A 199 16.61 -4.65 -9.01
C LEU A 199 17.23 -4.37 -10.37
N TRP A 200 18.37 -3.67 -10.37
CA TRP A 200 19.06 -3.32 -11.63
C TRP A 200 19.43 -4.54 -12.46
N ARG A 201 19.89 -5.63 -11.84
CA ARG A 201 20.36 -6.82 -12.55
C ARG A 201 19.27 -7.82 -12.90
N MET A 202 18.20 -7.88 -12.11
CA MET A 202 17.27 -9.01 -12.14
C MET A 202 15.83 -8.62 -12.48
N LEU A 203 15.45 -7.35 -12.37
CA LEU A 203 14.12 -6.88 -12.73
C LEU A 203 14.13 -6.47 -14.21
N PRO A 204 13.27 -7.06 -15.07
CA PRO A 204 13.16 -6.64 -16.44
C PRO A 204 12.44 -5.29 -16.56
N GLU A 205 12.90 -4.43 -17.47
CA GLU A 205 12.15 -3.23 -17.88
C GLU A 205 11.15 -3.63 -18.97
N PRO A 206 9.84 -3.68 -18.70
CA PRO A 206 8.85 -3.99 -19.71
C PRO A 206 8.60 -2.76 -20.60
N PRO A 207 8.26 -2.95 -21.90
CA PRO A 207 7.66 -1.88 -22.69
C PRO A 207 6.39 -1.37 -22.00
N ARG A 208 6.07 -0.09 -22.17
CA ARG A 208 4.82 0.48 -21.63
C ARG A 208 3.64 -0.14 -22.36
N GLY A 209 2.60 -0.52 -21.58
CA GLY A 209 1.44 -1.20 -22.15
C GLY A 209 1.75 -2.64 -22.62
N ALA A 210 2.85 -3.26 -22.17
CA ALA A 210 3.26 -4.60 -22.61
C ALA A 210 2.16 -5.65 -22.50
N GLN A 211 1.34 -5.60 -21.46
CA GLN A 211 0.21 -6.51 -21.29
C GLN A 211 -0.99 -6.13 -22.14
N VAL A 212 -1.18 -4.86 -22.45
CA VAL A 212 -2.19 -4.37 -23.39
C VAL A 212 -1.85 -4.83 -24.80
N SER A 213 -0.59 -4.63 -25.22
CA SER A 213 -0.08 -5.06 -26.53
C SER A 213 0.00 -6.59 -26.67
N ALA A 214 0.42 -7.31 -25.62
CA ALA A 214 0.52 -8.78 -25.62
C ALA A 214 -0.86 -9.46 -25.66
N SER A 215 -1.90 -8.78 -25.20
CA SER A 215 -3.28 -9.26 -25.31
C SER A 215 -3.75 -9.36 -26.75
N GLY A 216 -3.03 -8.74 -27.72
CA GLY A 216 -3.28 -8.78 -29.16
C GLY A 216 -4.72 -8.42 -29.53
N ARG A 217 -5.05 -8.27 -30.79
CA ARG A 217 -6.44 -8.04 -31.25
C ARG A 217 -7.46 -9.14 -30.85
N GLY A 218 -7.04 -10.18 -30.10
CA GLY A 218 -7.88 -11.28 -29.57
C GLY A 218 -7.84 -11.45 -28.06
N GLY A 219 -7.08 -10.64 -27.30
CA GLY A 219 -6.81 -10.81 -25.87
C GLY A 219 -7.24 -9.65 -24.99
N ALA A 220 -8.41 -9.02 -25.23
CA ALA A 220 -8.97 -8.01 -24.31
C ALA A 220 -9.00 -8.53 -22.88
N GLU A 221 -8.75 -7.66 -21.89
CA GLU A 221 -8.83 -7.98 -20.46
C GLU A 221 -10.16 -8.63 -20.11
N PRO A 222 -10.25 -9.53 -19.11
CA PRO A 222 -11.54 -10.14 -18.74
C PRO A 222 -12.63 -9.11 -18.47
N ALA A 223 -12.30 -8.00 -17.80
CA ALA A 223 -13.22 -6.89 -17.58
C ALA A 223 -13.57 -6.21 -18.92
N GLN A 224 -12.59 -5.95 -19.78
CA GLN A 224 -12.78 -5.37 -21.11
C GLN A 224 -13.57 -6.29 -22.03
N ARG A 225 -13.26 -7.60 -22.09
CA ARG A 225 -14.03 -8.59 -22.88
C ARG A 225 -15.50 -8.65 -22.46
N GLN A 226 -15.77 -8.53 -21.18
CA GLN A 226 -17.13 -8.56 -20.67
C GLN A 226 -17.88 -7.28 -20.98
N VAL A 227 -17.20 -6.14 -20.87
CA VAL A 227 -17.72 -4.84 -21.26
C VAL A 227 -18.02 -4.80 -22.76
N GLU A 228 -17.13 -5.34 -23.61
CA GLU A 228 -17.35 -5.49 -25.05
C GLU A 228 -18.54 -6.42 -25.36
N ARG A 229 -18.58 -7.61 -24.73
CA ARG A 229 -19.69 -8.56 -24.91
C ARG A 229 -21.04 -8.01 -24.47
N ALA A 230 -21.01 -7.21 -23.41
CA ALA A 230 -22.21 -6.55 -22.87
C ALA A 230 -22.56 -5.25 -23.62
N HIS A 231 -21.77 -4.86 -24.64
CA HIS A 231 -21.97 -3.60 -25.40
C HIS A 231 -22.13 -2.39 -24.48
N VAL A 232 -21.29 -2.30 -23.43
CA VAL A 232 -21.34 -1.19 -22.48
C VAL A 232 -20.81 0.06 -23.15
N GLU A 233 -21.65 1.09 -23.25
CA GLU A 233 -21.24 2.38 -23.78
C GLU A 233 -20.24 3.06 -22.83
N PRO A 234 -19.09 3.58 -23.35
CA PRO A 234 -18.13 4.34 -22.57
C PRO A 234 -18.75 5.63 -22.02
N ASP A 235 -18.31 6.08 -20.84
CA ASP A 235 -18.64 7.45 -20.40
C ASP A 235 -17.85 8.45 -21.26
N PRO A 236 -18.51 9.29 -22.10
CA PRO A 236 -17.80 10.17 -23.03
C PRO A 236 -16.85 11.15 -22.32
N ARG A 237 -17.10 11.45 -21.02
CA ARG A 237 -16.27 12.37 -20.23
C ARG A 237 -14.94 11.76 -19.81
N SER A 238 -14.87 10.43 -19.79
CA SER A 238 -13.70 9.67 -19.36
C SER A 238 -12.86 9.17 -20.53
N VAL A 239 -13.31 9.34 -21.77
CA VAL A 239 -12.54 9.03 -22.98
C VAL A 239 -11.51 10.14 -23.20
N LEU A 240 -10.27 9.76 -23.55
CA LEU A 240 -9.20 10.70 -23.86
C LEU A 240 -9.42 11.36 -25.21
N ASP A 241 -9.27 12.68 -25.27
CA ASP A 241 -9.32 13.48 -26.49
C ASP A 241 -7.92 13.97 -26.93
N THR A 242 -6.91 13.79 -26.07
CA THR A 242 -5.52 14.26 -26.28
C THR A 242 -4.55 13.12 -25.97
N ASP A 243 -3.45 13.05 -26.70
CA ASP A 243 -2.39 12.07 -26.44
C ASP A 243 -1.90 12.18 -24.98
N PRO A 244 -1.97 11.10 -24.20
CA PRO A 244 -1.52 11.09 -22.80
C PRO A 244 -0.06 11.52 -22.61
N GLU A 245 0.82 11.30 -23.60
CA GLU A 245 2.23 11.72 -23.52
C GLU A 245 2.40 13.23 -23.65
N ALA A 246 1.56 13.89 -24.45
CA ALA A 246 1.57 15.34 -24.62
C ALA A 246 0.90 16.09 -23.47
N MET A 247 0.16 15.40 -22.60
CA MET A 247 -0.55 16.03 -21.48
C MET A 247 0.39 16.66 -20.45
N SER A 248 0.10 17.90 -20.08
CA SER A 248 0.67 18.52 -18.88
C SER A 248 0.20 17.79 -17.61
N LEU A 249 0.91 18.01 -16.49
CA LEU A 249 0.54 17.42 -15.19
C LEU A 249 -0.88 17.77 -14.78
N LEU A 250 -1.30 19.01 -14.98
CA LEU A 250 -2.62 19.51 -14.60
C LEU A 250 -3.72 18.90 -15.49
N GLN A 251 -3.47 18.75 -16.78
CA GLN A 251 -4.40 18.09 -17.71
C GLN A 251 -4.60 16.63 -17.35
N ALA A 252 -3.51 15.91 -17.07
CA ALA A 252 -3.58 14.52 -16.63
C ALA A 252 -4.32 14.38 -15.28
N ALA A 253 -4.03 15.25 -14.30
CA ALA A 253 -4.72 15.26 -13.03
C ALA A 253 -6.23 15.54 -13.21
N ARG A 254 -6.58 16.52 -14.03
CA ARG A 254 -7.99 16.82 -14.35
C ARG A 254 -8.67 15.62 -14.99
N HIS A 255 -8.06 14.98 -15.97
CA HIS A 255 -8.62 13.79 -16.62
C HIS A 255 -8.82 12.64 -15.63
N VAL A 256 -7.80 12.30 -14.84
CA VAL A 256 -7.85 11.23 -13.82
C VAL A 256 -8.97 11.47 -12.80
N LEU A 257 -9.25 12.73 -12.46
CA LEU A 257 -10.33 13.14 -11.55
C LEU A 257 -11.72 13.24 -12.23
N LEU A 258 -11.81 13.17 -13.56
CA LEU A 258 -13.10 13.04 -14.26
C LEU A 258 -13.63 11.60 -14.24
N ILE A 259 -12.75 10.60 -14.12
CA ILE A 259 -13.12 9.19 -14.06
C ILE A 259 -13.79 8.88 -12.71
N ARG A 260 -15.10 8.67 -12.74
CA ARG A 260 -15.94 8.55 -11.52
C ARG A 260 -15.50 7.41 -10.62
N THR A 261 -15.20 6.24 -11.18
CA THR A 261 -14.72 5.09 -10.41
C THR A 261 -13.37 5.39 -9.79
N ASN A 262 -12.47 6.05 -10.52
CA ASN A 262 -11.16 6.41 -9.98
C ASN A 262 -11.26 7.39 -8.79
N VAL A 263 -12.12 8.41 -8.87
CA VAL A 263 -12.40 9.31 -7.73
C VAL A 263 -12.92 8.53 -6.52
N THR A 264 -13.86 7.60 -6.76
CA THR A 264 -14.39 6.75 -5.68
C THR A 264 -13.28 5.94 -5.02
N ILE A 265 -12.33 5.40 -5.79
CA ILE A 265 -11.17 4.65 -5.26
C ILE A 265 -10.23 5.55 -4.47
N ILE A 266 -9.96 6.78 -4.96
CA ILE A 266 -9.13 7.77 -4.25
C ILE A 266 -9.72 8.06 -2.87
N VAL A 267 -11.01 8.38 -2.82
CA VAL A 267 -11.74 8.66 -1.56
C VAL A 267 -11.76 7.42 -0.66
N ALA A 268 -12.05 6.25 -1.24
CA ALA A 268 -12.08 5.00 -0.50
C ALA A 268 -10.72 4.65 0.13
N SER A 269 -9.64 4.85 -0.62
CA SER A 269 -8.29 4.67 -0.10
C SER A 269 -7.99 5.64 1.04
N ALA A 270 -8.35 6.92 0.89
CA ALA A 270 -8.13 7.94 1.91
C ALA A 270 -8.86 7.59 3.22
N ILE A 271 -10.14 7.23 3.16
CA ILE A 271 -10.94 6.86 4.36
C ILE A 271 -10.39 5.58 5.00
N GLY A 272 -10.06 4.57 4.18
CA GLY A 272 -9.50 3.30 4.68
C GLY A 272 -8.17 3.50 5.40
N TYR A 273 -7.25 4.24 4.81
CA TYR A 273 -5.94 4.52 5.42
C TYR A 273 -6.01 5.50 6.59
N PHE A 274 -6.95 6.46 6.59
CA PHE A 274 -7.26 7.28 7.75
C PHE A 274 -7.63 6.40 8.96
N PHE A 275 -8.59 5.49 8.79
CA PHE A 275 -8.99 4.57 9.84
C PHE A 275 -7.86 3.64 10.27
N PHE A 276 -7.09 3.12 9.31
CA PHE A 276 -5.95 2.27 9.59
C PHE A 276 -4.83 2.98 10.36
N ALA A 277 -4.55 4.25 10.06
CA ALA A 277 -3.59 5.07 10.80
C ALA A 277 -4.04 5.34 12.24
N ALA A 278 -5.33 5.61 12.44
CA ALA A 278 -5.91 5.74 13.77
C ALA A 278 -5.79 4.44 14.59
N LEU A 279 -6.07 3.28 13.96
CA LEU A 279 -5.86 1.97 14.60
C LEU A 279 -4.40 1.76 14.98
N ARG A 280 -3.45 2.00 14.07
CA ARG A 280 -2.02 1.84 14.37
C ARG A 280 -1.55 2.68 15.55
N THR A 281 -2.13 3.87 15.72
CA THR A 281 -1.73 4.80 16.78
C THR A 281 -2.40 4.49 18.12
N PHE A 282 -3.69 4.19 18.12
CA PHE A 282 -4.48 4.17 19.34
C PHE A 282 -5.02 2.79 19.74
N ALA A 283 -5.06 1.81 18.82
CA ALA A 283 -5.70 0.53 19.12
C ALA A 283 -5.02 -0.23 20.25
N LEU A 284 -3.68 -0.15 20.38
CA LEU A 284 -2.96 -0.85 21.44
C LEU A 284 -3.25 -0.26 22.80
N VAL A 285 -3.22 1.07 22.92
CA VAL A 285 -3.56 1.79 24.15
C VAL A 285 -5.01 1.49 24.52
N PHE A 286 -5.92 1.62 23.55
CA PHE A 286 -7.32 1.32 23.71
C PHE A 286 -7.59 -0.10 24.23
N VAL A 287 -7.01 -1.12 23.58
CA VAL A 287 -7.20 -2.52 23.97
C VAL A 287 -6.59 -2.81 25.34
N GLN A 288 -5.41 -2.26 25.62
CA GLN A 288 -4.74 -2.44 26.91
C GLN A 288 -5.54 -1.84 28.06
N GLU A 289 -6.02 -0.61 27.91
CA GLU A 289 -6.78 0.09 28.98
C GLU A 289 -8.16 -0.54 29.19
N ARG A 290 -8.87 -0.84 28.08
CA ARG A 290 -10.24 -1.34 28.17
C ARG A 290 -10.34 -2.77 28.72
N TYR A 291 -9.41 -3.65 28.31
CA TYR A 291 -9.46 -5.07 28.66
C TYR A 291 -8.41 -5.46 29.68
N SER A 292 -7.64 -4.50 30.21
CA SER A 292 -6.60 -4.71 31.24
C SER A 292 -5.62 -5.84 30.90
N LEU A 293 -5.24 -5.94 29.61
CA LEU A 293 -4.37 -7.00 29.14
C LEU A 293 -2.95 -6.88 29.70
N SER A 294 -2.38 -8.01 30.06
CA SER A 294 -0.96 -8.13 30.36
C SER A 294 -0.10 -7.85 29.10
N ARG A 295 1.18 -7.50 29.32
CA ARG A 295 2.13 -7.29 28.21
C ARG A 295 2.25 -8.52 27.29
N GLY A 296 2.21 -9.73 27.84
CA GLY A 296 2.27 -10.97 27.08
C GLY A 296 1.05 -11.17 26.19
N GLU A 297 -0.15 -10.96 26.71
CA GLU A 297 -1.41 -11.06 25.97
C GLU A 297 -1.48 -10.02 24.86
N LEU A 298 -1.04 -8.78 25.13
CA LEU A 298 -0.99 -7.72 24.12
C LEU A 298 -0.03 -8.07 22.99
N SER A 299 1.15 -8.63 23.31
CA SER A 299 2.12 -9.06 22.29
C SER A 299 1.59 -10.21 21.44
N ALA A 300 0.89 -11.17 22.06
CA ALA A 300 0.21 -12.25 21.35
C ALA A 300 -0.89 -11.73 20.42
N PHE A 301 -1.69 -10.76 20.89
CA PHE A 301 -2.73 -10.13 20.10
C PHE A 301 -2.17 -9.39 18.88
N ILE A 302 -1.07 -8.63 19.04
CA ILE A 302 -0.38 -7.93 17.93
C ILE A 302 0.07 -8.96 16.86
N LEU A 303 0.63 -10.08 17.29
CA LEU A 303 1.05 -11.13 16.36
C LEU A 303 -0.14 -11.74 15.61
N VAL A 304 -1.21 -12.07 16.33
CA VAL A 304 -2.42 -12.69 15.77
C VAL A 304 -3.11 -11.74 14.78
N ILE A 305 -3.29 -10.47 15.11
CA ILE A 305 -3.92 -9.49 14.21
C ILE A 305 -3.01 -9.20 13.00
N GLY A 306 -1.70 -9.19 13.19
CA GLY A 306 -0.73 -9.04 12.09
C GLY A 306 -0.81 -10.20 11.10
N LEU A 307 -0.84 -11.44 11.57
CA LEU A 307 -1.01 -12.64 10.74
C LEU A 307 -2.39 -12.67 10.05
N ALA A 308 -3.45 -12.33 10.77
CA ALA A 308 -4.79 -12.26 10.20
C ALA A 308 -4.89 -11.18 9.09
N SER A 309 -4.29 -10.02 9.31
CA SER A 309 -4.21 -8.95 8.32
C SER A 309 -3.42 -9.39 7.08
N LEU A 310 -2.31 -10.10 7.26
CA LEU A 310 -1.54 -10.68 6.16
C LEU A 310 -2.39 -11.67 5.34
N ILE A 311 -3.13 -12.56 6.02
CA ILE A 311 -4.07 -13.49 5.35
C ILE A 311 -5.15 -12.69 4.61
N GLY A 312 -5.70 -11.64 5.24
CA GLY A 312 -6.69 -10.75 4.63
C GLY A 312 -6.20 -10.12 3.33
N VAL A 313 -5.02 -9.50 3.34
CA VAL A 313 -4.38 -8.91 2.15
C VAL A 313 -4.24 -9.95 1.03
N LEU A 314 -3.72 -11.15 1.34
CA LEU A 314 -3.53 -12.20 0.35
C LEU A 314 -4.86 -12.79 -0.16
N ALA A 315 -5.86 -12.90 0.71
CA ALA A 315 -7.16 -13.45 0.36
C ALA A 315 -7.99 -12.46 -0.49
N GLY A 316 -7.96 -11.17 -0.15
CA GLY A 316 -8.72 -10.12 -0.84
C GLY A 316 -8.36 -10.01 -2.32
N GLY A 317 -7.07 -9.96 -2.63
CA GLY A 317 -6.61 -9.93 -4.02
C GLY A 317 -7.03 -11.18 -4.80
N ARG A 318 -6.81 -12.38 -4.20
CA ARG A 318 -7.18 -13.65 -4.86
C ARG A 318 -8.69 -13.79 -5.07
N LEU A 319 -9.49 -13.33 -4.10
CA LEU A 319 -10.94 -13.40 -4.20
C LEU A 319 -11.45 -12.51 -5.34
N ALA A 320 -10.96 -11.28 -5.42
CA ALA A 320 -11.33 -10.37 -6.50
C ALA A 320 -10.99 -10.95 -7.88
N ASP A 321 -9.75 -11.44 -8.07
CA ASP A 321 -9.31 -12.00 -9.34
C ASP A 321 -10.10 -13.28 -9.74
N ARG A 322 -10.40 -14.15 -8.76
CA ARG A 322 -11.25 -15.34 -9.01
C ARG A 322 -12.65 -14.97 -9.47
N LEU A 323 -13.24 -13.93 -8.87
CA LEU A 323 -14.58 -13.47 -9.25
C LEU A 323 -14.57 -12.81 -10.63
N VAL A 324 -13.54 -12.01 -10.96
CA VAL A 324 -13.33 -11.47 -12.30
C VAL A 324 -13.21 -12.62 -13.32
N GLY A 325 -12.39 -13.63 -13.03
CA GLY A 325 -12.25 -14.82 -13.89
C GLY A 325 -13.55 -15.63 -14.07
N ARG A 326 -14.50 -15.54 -13.12
CA ARG A 326 -15.85 -16.15 -13.21
C ARG A 326 -16.87 -15.25 -13.91
N GLY A 327 -16.47 -14.10 -14.40
CA GLY A 327 -17.34 -13.23 -15.15
C GLY A 327 -18.01 -12.11 -14.35
N VAL A 328 -17.64 -11.90 -13.10
CA VAL A 328 -18.17 -10.79 -12.31
C VAL A 328 -17.33 -9.54 -12.57
N VAL A 329 -17.71 -8.71 -13.56
CA VAL A 329 -16.98 -7.51 -13.98
C VAL A 329 -16.61 -6.63 -12.79
N SER A 330 -17.60 -6.32 -11.95
CA SER A 330 -17.43 -5.39 -10.82
C SER A 330 -16.81 -6.02 -9.56
N ALA A 331 -16.21 -7.21 -9.65
CA ALA A 331 -15.66 -7.90 -8.47
C ALA A 331 -14.59 -7.07 -7.75
N ARG A 332 -13.75 -6.35 -8.50
CA ARG A 332 -12.67 -5.53 -7.94
C ARG A 332 -13.15 -4.32 -7.15
N VAL A 333 -14.39 -3.87 -7.31
CA VAL A 333 -15.01 -2.83 -6.47
C VAL A 333 -15.96 -3.42 -5.43
N ASN A 334 -16.60 -4.56 -5.73
CA ASN A 334 -17.51 -5.21 -4.79
C ASN A 334 -16.78 -5.85 -3.61
N VAL A 335 -15.62 -6.51 -3.87
CA VAL A 335 -14.83 -7.17 -2.82
C VAL A 335 -14.36 -6.19 -1.76
N PRO A 336 -13.68 -5.07 -2.09
CA PRO A 336 -13.31 -4.09 -1.07
C PRO A 336 -14.51 -3.42 -0.42
N GLY A 337 -15.60 -3.16 -1.17
CA GLY A 337 -16.84 -2.64 -0.58
C GLY A 337 -17.41 -3.57 0.49
N ALA A 338 -17.53 -4.86 0.18
CA ALA A 338 -17.97 -5.88 1.14
C ALA A 338 -16.99 -6.03 2.31
N ALA A 339 -15.68 -5.92 2.07
CA ALA A 339 -14.65 -6.00 3.10
C ALA A 339 -14.74 -4.86 4.11
N PHE A 340 -14.96 -3.60 3.66
CA PHE A 340 -15.20 -2.47 4.56
C PHE A 340 -16.49 -2.63 5.36
N VAL A 341 -17.58 -3.08 4.73
CA VAL A 341 -18.83 -3.36 5.46
C VAL A 341 -18.63 -4.47 6.49
N ALA A 342 -17.96 -5.56 6.13
CA ALA A 342 -17.64 -6.65 7.04
C ALA A 342 -16.77 -6.17 8.22
N ALA A 343 -15.76 -5.32 7.96
CA ALA A 343 -14.94 -4.72 9.00
C ALA A 343 -15.80 -3.93 10.00
N VAL A 344 -16.74 -3.12 9.54
CA VAL A 344 -17.66 -2.38 10.42
C VAL A 344 -18.54 -3.32 11.25
N LEU A 345 -19.13 -4.34 10.62
CA LEU A 345 -19.99 -5.32 11.29
C LEU A 345 -19.24 -6.15 12.35
N LEU A 346 -17.93 -6.30 12.21
CA LEU A 346 -17.07 -6.98 13.17
C LEU A 346 -16.53 -6.02 14.25
N PHE A 347 -16.11 -4.80 13.86
CA PHE A 347 -15.64 -3.81 14.84
C PHE A 347 -16.74 -3.36 15.78
N LEU A 348 -17.95 -3.15 15.29
CA LEU A 348 -19.06 -2.61 16.09
C LEU A 348 -19.37 -3.46 17.33
N PRO A 349 -19.67 -4.78 17.25
CA PRO A 349 -19.90 -5.58 18.43
C PRO A 349 -18.62 -5.73 19.29
N GLY A 350 -17.43 -5.75 18.67
CA GLY A 350 -16.16 -5.76 19.40
C GLY A 350 -15.97 -4.53 20.28
N LEU A 351 -16.35 -3.34 19.80
CA LEU A 351 -16.28 -2.09 20.57
C LEU A 351 -17.37 -2.01 21.65
N LEU A 352 -18.51 -2.65 21.45
CA LEU A 352 -19.62 -2.62 22.42
C LEU A 352 -19.47 -3.62 23.56
N THR A 353 -18.70 -4.71 23.36
CA THR A 353 -18.49 -5.70 24.43
C THR A 353 -17.37 -5.29 25.39
N THR A 354 -17.49 -5.73 26.64
CA THR A 354 -16.45 -5.61 27.66
C THR A 354 -15.61 -6.87 27.81
N GLU A 355 -16.04 -7.97 27.17
CA GLU A 355 -15.40 -9.28 27.26
C GLU A 355 -14.26 -9.41 26.24
N ALA A 356 -13.01 -9.44 26.71
CA ALA A 356 -11.83 -9.58 25.86
C ALA A 356 -11.87 -10.83 24.97
N ALA A 357 -12.37 -11.96 25.50
CA ALA A 357 -12.49 -13.23 24.77
C ALA A 357 -13.40 -13.12 23.51
N ILE A 358 -14.33 -12.18 23.47
CA ILE A 358 -15.21 -11.89 22.34
C ILE A 358 -14.62 -10.79 21.47
N ALA A 359 -14.13 -9.72 22.08
CA ALA A 359 -13.64 -8.53 21.38
C ALA A 359 -12.38 -8.82 20.52
N LEU A 360 -11.38 -9.52 21.08
CA LEU A 360 -10.11 -9.72 20.38
C LEU A 360 -10.24 -10.56 19.10
N PRO A 361 -11.00 -11.67 19.05
CA PRO A 361 -11.30 -12.35 17.80
C PRO A 361 -12.04 -11.47 16.78
N LEU A 362 -13.01 -10.67 17.22
CA LEU A 362 -13.75 -9.74 16.37
C LEU A 362 -12.84 -8.68 15.78
N PHE A 363 -11.98 -8.05 16.57
CA PHE A 363 -10.98 -7.09 16.08
C PHE A 363 -9.97 -7.72 15.13
N THR A 364 -9.57 -8.96 15.39
CA THR A 364 -8.68 -9.71 14.51
C THR A 364 -9.31 -9.94 13.15
N LEU A 365 -10.56 -10.42 13.09
CA LEU A 365 -11.29 -10.62 11.85
C LEU A 365 -11.60 -9.30 11.13
N ALA A 366 -11.94 -8.26 11.89
CA ALA A 366 -12.18 -6.91 11.35
C ALA A 366 -10.92 -6.34 10.71
N GLY A 367 -9.76 -6.49 11.35
CA GLY A 367 -8.46 -6.08 10.82
C GLY A 367 -8.10 -6.85 9.53
N ALA A 368 -8.37 -8.15 9.48
CA ALA A 368 -8.20 -8.96 8.28
C ALA A 368 -9.11 -8.50 7.13
N ALA A 369 -10.39 -8.21 7.43
CA ALA A 369 -11.34 -7.68 6.46
C ALA A 369 -10.91 -6.31 5.92
N LEU A 370 -10.49 -5.39 6.80
CA LEU A 370 -9.97 -4.08 6.43
C LEU A 370 -8.75 -4.19 5.51
N ALA A 371 -7.82 -5.09 5.84
CA ALA A 371 -6.62 -5.34 5.05
C ALA A 371 -6.94 -5.95 3.67
N ALA A 372 -7.97 -6.79 3.59
CA ALA A 372 -8.41 -7.44 2.35
C ALA A 372 -8.94 -6.46 1.29
N ALA A 373 -9.34 -5.25 1.67
CA ALA A 373 -9.85 -4.25 0.74
C ALA A 373 -8.76 -3.64 -0.16
N ASN A 374 -7.52 -3.52 0.31
CA ASN A 374 -6.47 -2.77 -0.37
C ASN A 374 -6.04 -3.35 -1.73
N PRO A 375 -5.69 -4.66 -1.88
CA PRO A 375 -5.18 -5.18 -3.15
C PRO A 375 -6.16 -5.03 -4.33
N PRO A 376 -7.48 -5.30 -4.17
CA PRO A 376 -8.42 -5.04 -5.24
C PRO A 376 -8.54 -3.56 -5.61
N LEU A 377 -8.50 -2.64 -4.63
CA LEU A 377 -8.54 -1.20 -4.89
C LEU A 377 -7.33 -0.73 -5.70
N ASP A 378 -6.15 -1.30 -5.44
CA ASP A 378 -4.95 -1.00 -6.19
C ASP A 378 -5.02 -1.53 -7.63
N ALA A 379 -5.68 -2.67 -7.85
CA ALA A 379 -5.86 -3.25 -9.17
C ALA A 379 -6.89 -2.50 -10.04
N VAL A 380 -8.02 -2.07 -9.44
CA VAL A 380 -9.11 -1.37 -10.16
C VAL A 380 -8.63 -0.14 -10.93
N ARG A 381 -7.69 0.61 -10.38
CA ARG A 381 -7.17 1.81 -11.05
C ARG A 381 -6.53 1.48 -12.40
N LEU A 382 -5.84 0.34 -12.48
CA LEU A 382 -5.21 -0.11 -13.72
C LEU A 382 -6.23 -0.48 -14.80
N ASP A 383 -7.47 -0.80 -14.41
CA ASP A 383 -8.55 -1.15 -15.33
C ASP A 383 -9.26 0.09 -15.91
N VAL A 384 -9.33 1.20 -15.14
CA VAL A 384 -10.15 2.37 -15.49
C VAL A 384 -9.33 3.57 -15.97
N VAL A 385 -8.01 3.50 -15.93
CA VAL A 385 -7.10 4.57 -16.35
C VAL A 385 -6.20 4.05 -17.48
N HIS A 386 -6.04 4.85 -18.53
CA HIS A 386 -5.14 4.55 -19.64
C HIS A 386 -3.71 4.26 -19.14
N PHE A 387 -3.05 3.24 -19.67
CA PHE A 387 -1.77 2.72 -19.17
C PHE A 387 -0.66 3.78 -19.08
N ARG A 388 -0.63 4.76 -20.00
CA ARG A 388 0.34 5.88 -19.99
C ARG A 388 0.12 6.88 -18.86
N LEU A 389 -1.01 6.79 -18.11
CA LEU A 389 -1.36 7.65 -16.99
C LEU A 389 -1.30 6.94 -15.62
N TRP A 390 -0.93 5.66 -15.55
CA TRP A 390 -0.94 4.90 -14.29
C TRP A 390 -0.08 5.51 -13.19
N GLY A 391 1.12 6.00 -13.52
CA GLY A 391 2.01 6.65 -12.55
C GLY A 391 1.40 7.93 -11.97
N ARG A 392 0.81 8.78 -12.85
CA ARG A 392 0.16 10.03 -12.45
C ARG A 392 -1.10 9.79 -11.63
N ALA A 393 -1.90 8.80 -12.01
CA ALA A 393 -3.10 8.40 -11.26
C ALA A 393 -2.75 7.87 -9.86
N GLU A 394 -1.69 7.06 -9.75
CA GLU A 394 -1.20 6.60 -8.45
C GLU A 394 -0.66 7.74 -7.59
N ALA A 395 0.06 8.68 -8.19
CA ALA A 395 0.57 9.84 -7.47
C ALA A 395 -0.55 10.66 -6.83
N ILE A 396 -1.65 10.93 -7.58
CA ILE A 396 -2.81 11.67 -7.06
C ILE A 396 -3.45 10.91 -5.89
N ARG A 397 -3.68 9.61 -6.06
CA ARG A 397 -4.25 8.76 -5.00
C ARG A 397 -3.35 8.76 -3.75
N THR A 398 -2.05 8.63 -3.95
CA THR A 398 -1.06 8.58 -2.85
C THR A 398 -1.03 9.88 -2.07
N ILE A 399 -1.09 11.05 -2.73
CA ILE A 399 -1.14 12.35 -2.05
C ILE A 399 -2.36 12.42 -1.13
N VAL A 400 -3.56 12.11 -1.66
CA VAL A 400 -4.80 12.19 -0.88
C VAL A 400 -4.78 11.18 0.27
N ARG A 401 -4.30 9.95 0.01
CA ARG A 401 -4.13 8.91 1.01
C ARG A 401 -3.17 9.34 2.13
N MET A 402 -1.97 9.81 1.79
CA MET A 402 -0.95 10.20 2.77
C MET A 402 -1.41 11.41 3.59
N SER A 403 -2.13 12.34 2.98
CA SER A 403 -2.71 13.48 3.71
C SER A 403 -3.75 13.01 4.73
N ALA A 404 -4.62 12.07 4.35
CA ALA A 404 -5.61 11.48 5.26
C ALA A 404 -4.93 10.67 6.38
N GLU A 405 -3.90 9.90 6.04
CA GLU A 405 -3.12 9.10 6.99
C GLU A 405 -2.39 9.98 8.02
N ALA A 406 -1.78 11.10 7.58
CA ALA A 406 -1.12 12.04 8.46
C ALA A 406 -2.11 12.80 9.38
N ALA A 407 -3.30 13.12 8.88
CA ALA A 407 -4.33 13.80 9.66
C ALA A 407 -4.98 12.90 10.73
N ALA A 408 -4.99 11.60 10.51
CA ALA A 408 -5.75 10.66 11.33
C ALA A 408 -5.39 10.68 12.83
N PRO A 409 -4.12 10.57 13.25
CA PRO A 409 -3.77 10.58 14.67
C PRO A 409 -4.15 11.88 15.36
N VAL A 410 -4.00 13.02 14.66
CA VAL A 410 -4.32 14.34 15.20
C VAL A 410 -5.82 14.49 15.41
N LEU A 411 -6.61 14.17 14.40
CA LEU A 411 -8.07 14.27 14.44
C LEU A 411 -8.67 13.28 15.44
N PHE A 412 -8.14 12.07 15.51
CA PHE A 412 -8.60 11.04 16.43
C PHE A 412 -8.28 11.42 17.89
N GLY A 413 -7.07 11.88 18.17
CA GLY A 413 -6.66 12.35 19.48
C GLY A 413 -7.49 13.56 19.96
N TRP A 414 -7.72 14.55 19.07
CA TRP A 414 -8.57 15.69 19.35
C TRP A 414 -10.03 15.27 19.64
N LEU A 415 -10.58 14.38 18.80
CA LEU A 415 -11.94 13.87 18.96
C LEU A 415 -12.09 13.09 20.25
N SER A 416 -11.15 12.20 20.55
CA SER A 416 -11.12 11.44 21.81
C SER A 416 -11.13 12.36 23.03
N GLY A 417 -10.26 13.38 23.08
CA GLY A 417 -10.21 14.33 24.19
C GLY A 417 -11.50 15.15 24.35
N ARG A 418 -12.15 15.53 23.24
CA ARG A 418 -13.45 16.24 23.26
C ARG A 418 -14.59 15.35 23.78
N LEU A 419 -14.61 14.09 23.40
CA LEU A 419 -15.65 13.13 23.77
C LEU A 419 -15.52 12.65 25.22
N ASP A 420 -14.36 12.80 25.81
CA ASP A 420 -14.08 12.39 27.21
C ASP A 420 -14.21 13.53 28.22
N GLY A 421 -14.60 14.73 27.76
CA GLY A 421 -14.73 15.90 28.65
C GLY A 421 -13.41 16.37 29.26
N GLY A 422 -12.28 16.10 28.59
CA GLY A 422 -10.93 16.48 29.03
C GLY A 422 -10.26 15.47 29.96
N ARG A 423 -10.85 14.31 30.17
CA ARG A 423 -10.22 13.18 30.89
C ARG A 423 -9.58 12.27 29.83
N GLU A 424 -8.32 11.93 30.02
CA GLU A 424 -7.66 10.92 29.17
C GLU A 424 -8.08 9.52 29.64
N SER A 425 -9.22 9.03 29.13
CA SER A 425 -9.71 7.69 29.44
C SER A 425 -10.03 6.87 28.20
N SER A 426 -10.12 5.55 28.34
CA SER A 426 -10.51 4.63 27.26
C SER A 426 -11.90 4.97 26.69
N THR A 427 -12.77 5.64 27.46
CA THR A 427 -14.13 6.02 27.06
C THR A 427 -14.13 7.01 25.89
N GLY A 428 -13.20 7.95 25.84
CA GLY A 428 -13.06 8.88 24.72
C GLY A 428 -12.61 8.19 23.43
N LEU A 429 -11.69 7.23 23.54
CA LEU A 429 -11.23 6.42 22.40
C LEU A 429 -12.35 5.50 21.88
N ASP A 430 -13.12 4.86 22.78
CA ASP A 430 -14.31 4.07 22.40
C ASP A 430 -15.24 4.84 21.49
N ARG A 431 -15.64 6.02 21.94
CA ARG A 431 -16.56 6.89 21.19
C ARG A 431 -15.97 7.37 19.89
N ALA A 432 -14.66 7.68 19.87
CA ALA A 432 -13.96 8.09 18.65
C ALA A 432 -13.92 6.94 17.61
N PHE A 433 -13.63 5.70 18.03
CA PHE A 433 -13.68 4.54 17.15
C PHE A 433 -15.10 4.26 16.66
N LEU A 434 -16.11 4.30 17.53
CA LEU A 434 -17.50 4.12 17.12
C LEU A 434 -17.94 5.15 16.07
N LEU A 435 -17.60 6.43 16.25
CA LEU A 435 -17.90 7.47 15.27
C LEU A 435 -17.16 7.25 13.94
N ALA A 436 -15.92 6.75 13.99
CA ALA A 436 -15.13 6.48 12.81
C ALA A 436 -15.63 5.27 11.99
N LEU A 437 -16.46 4.39 12.58
CA LEU A 437 -17.13 3.34 11.83
C LEU A 437 -18.13 3.88 10.81
N PHE A 438 -18.73 5.05 11.06
CA PHE A 438 -19.71 5.64 10.13
C PHE A 438 -19.08 5.99 8.76
N PRO A 439 -17.99 6.80 8.69
CA PRO A 439 -17.33 7.03 7.39
C PRO A 439 -16.79 5.74 6.76
N LEU A 440 -16.37 4.76 7.55
CA LEU A 440 -15.90 3.47 7.03
C LEU A 440 -17.06 2.67 6.40
N LEU A 441 -18.25 2.69 6.99
CA LEU A 441 -19.46 2.09 6.41
C LEU A 441 -19.87 2.80 5.11
N VAL A 442 -19.91 4.13 5.12
CA VAL A 442 -20.20 4.93 3.93
C VAL A 442 -19.22 4.61 2.82
N ASN A 443 -17.93 4.43 3.14
CA ASN A 443 -16.90 4.01 2.21
C ASN A 443 -17.22 2.67 1.53
N GLY A 444 -17.57 1.67 2.32
CA GLY A 444 -17.98 0.37 1.79
C GLY A 444 -19.18 0.46 0.84
N LEU A 445 -20.20 1.25 1.22
CA LEU A 445 -21.40 1.46 0.40
C LEU A 445 -21.11 2.23 -0.89
N LEU A 446 -20.23 3.25 -0.86
CA LEU A 446 -19.78 3.99 -2.05
C LEU A 446 -19.08 3.07 -3.05
N LEU A 447 -18.23 2.16 -2.57
CA LEU A 447 -17.57 1.18 -3.43
C LEU A 447 -18.57 0.20 -4.06
N VAL A 448 -19.51 -0.31 -3.28
CA VAL A 448 -20.59 -1.15 -3.84
C VAL A 448 -21.40 -0.38 -4.89
N ARG A 449 -21.66 0.94 -4.67
CA ARG A 449 -22.33 1.79 -5.66
C ARG A 449 -21.48 1.98 -6.92
N ALA A 450 -20.16 2.02 -6.81
CA ALA A 450 -19.24 2.16 -7.95
C ALA A 450 -19.35 1.02 -8.97
N ARG A 451 -19.98 -0.12 -8.62
CA ARG A 451 -20.32 -1.19 -9.58
C ARG A 451 -21.11 -0.70 -10.79
N ARG A 452 -21.80 0.45 -10.69
CA ARG A 452 -22.59 1.05 -11.78
C ARG A 452 -21.74 1.89 -12.74
N THR A 453 -20.67 2.51 -12.25
CA THR A 453 -19.77 3.37 -13.04
C THR A 453 -18.59 2.58 -13.59
N TYR A 454 -18.11 1.59 -12.84
CA TYR A 454 -16.92 0.81 -13.18
C TYR A 454 -16.95 0.22 -14.60
N PRO A 455 -18.00 -0.47 -15.07
CA PRO A 455 -18.01 -1.01 -16.43
C PRO A 455 -17.89 0.07 -17.51
N ARG A 456 -18.52 1.26 -17.31
CA ARG A 456 -18.46 2.38 -18.24
C ARG A 456 -17.08 3.04 -18.28
N ASP A 457 -16.42 3.14 -17.13
CA ASP A 457 -15.07 3.68 -17.01
C ASP A 457 -14.03 2.72 -17.60
N VAL A 458 -14.23 1.39 -17.48
CA VAL A 458 -13.43 0.38 -18.18
C VAL A 458 -13.60 0.50 -19.70
N ALA A 459 -14.86 0.69 -20.19
CA ALA A 459 -15.13 0.92 -21.60
C ALA A 459 -14.44 2.18 -22.13
N ALA A 460 -14.42 3.26 -21.33
CA ALA A 460 -13.78 4.51 -21.70
C ALA A 460 -12.24 4.38 -21.75
N ALA A 461 -11.64 3.62 -20.82
CA ALA A 461 -10.20 3.31 -20.86
C ALA A 461 -9.86 2.53 -22.12
N LEU A 462 -10.63 1.50 -22.47
CA LEU A 462 -10.47 0.70 -23.68
C LEU A 462 -10.60 1.54 -24.96
N GLU A 463 -11.60 2.42 -25.02
CA GLU A 463 -11.78 3.32 -26.17
C GLU A 463 -10.59 4.29 -26.30
N SER A 464 -10.08 4.79 -25.17
CA SER A 464 -8.87 5.63 -25.15
C SER A 464 -7.63 4.88 -25.60
N GLU A 465 -7.50 3.60 -25.25
CA GLU A 465 -6.41 2.71 -25.72
C GLU A 465 -6.49 2.46 -27.22
N ARG A 466 -7.68 2.38 -27.80
CA ARG A 466 -7.89 2.26 -29.24
C ARG A 466 -7.49 3.53 -30.01
N ARG A 467 -7.65 4.70 -29.40
CA ARG A 467 -7.32 6.00 -30.02
C ARG A 467 -5.83 6.32 -29.94
N PHE A 468 -5.18 5.99 -28.82
CA PHE A 468 -3.82 6.39 -28.50
C PHE A 468 -2.89 5.23 -28.14
N GLY A 469 -3.34 3.98 -28.31
CA GLY A 469 -2.45 2.83 -28.30
C GLY A 469 -1.60 2.85 -29.55
N ASP A 470 -0.28 2.60 -29.45
CA ASP A 470 0.59 2.47 -30.60
C ASP A 470 0.00 1.40 -31.54
N ASP A 471 -0.36 1.81 -32.73
CA ASP A 471 -0.54 0.89 -33.83
C ASP A 471 0.87 0.33 -34.12
N PRO A 472 1.16 -0.97 -33.95
CA PRO A 472 2.42 -1.51 -34.38
C PRO A 472 2.43 -1.39 -35.90
N ALA A 473 3.20 -0.40 -36.43
CA ALA A 473 3.52 -0.28 -37.83
C ALA A 473 4.28 -1.50 -38.34
#